data_be161721a51aa1f4c8f3823bb0d7bbe0
#
_entry.id   be161721a51aa1f4c8f3823bb0d7bbe0
#
_cell.length_a   1.000
_cell.length_b   1.000
_cell.length_c   1.000
_cell.angle_alpha   90.00
_cell.angle_beta   90.00
_cell.angle_gamma   90.00
#
_symmetry.space_group_name_H-M   'P 1'
#
loop_
_entity.id
_entity.type
_entity.pdbx_description
1 polymer ?
#
loop_
_entity_poly.entity_id
_entity_poly.type
_entity_poly.pdbx_seq_one_letter_code
_entity_poly.pdbx_strand_id
1 'polypeptide(L)'
;MTTANSCGDCDLCCRLLAIEALAKPAGPLCVHFEHGCSIYPERPDACRGFRCLWLKSERLGPQSRMGPQWRPDQAHFVMYPERDDQRLNVVVDPDHPTAWTREPYYSVLKRLSGRASEGHELVVYVGDRRIVILPHANVDLGPVTPDQEIRFGLAEQDGQRVPYATVSERSGGREPATKDLSA
;
A
#
# COMPACT_ATOMS: atom_id res chain seq x y z
N MET A 1 21.87 -16.97 -12.18
CA MET A 1 20.88 -16.23 -12.97
C MET A 1 19.71 -15.94 -12.04
N THR A 2 19.55 -14.70 -11.58
CA THR A 2 18.40 -14.31 -10.76
C THR A 2 17.19 -14.13 -11.69
N THR A 3 16.20 -15.01 -11.57
CA THR A 3 14.94 -14.89 -12.30
C THR A 3 14.26 -13.57 -11.93
N ALA A 4 13.69 -12.88 -12.91
CA ALA A 4 12.93 -11.65 -12.68
C ALA A 4 11.72 -11.93 -11.79
N ASN A 5 11.37 -10.99 -10.89
CA ASN A 5 10.15 -11.10 -10.08
C ASN A 5 8.93 -11.12 -11.01
N SER A 6 8.03 -12.05 -10.78
CA SER A 6 6.76 -12.15 -11.50
C SER A 6 5.63 -12.43 -10.52
N CYS A 7 4.41 -12.02 -10.83
CA CYS A 7 3.25 -12.35 -9.99
C CYS A 7 3.13 -13.87 -9.81
N GLY A 8 3.28 -14.64 -10.91
CA GLY A 8 3.13 -16.10 -10.85
C GLY A 8 1.80 -16.48 -10.19
N ASP A 9 1.90 -17.27 -9.14
CA ASP A 9 0.83 -17.77 -8.28
C ASP A 9 0.49 -16.85 -7.08
N CYS A 10 1.13 -15.69 -6.97
CA CYS A 10 0.81 -14.72 -5.91
C CYS A 10 -0.57 -14.10 -6.16
N ASP A 11 -1.49 -14.30 -5.24
CA ASP A 11 -2.90 -13.87 -5.32
C ASP A 11 -3.23 -12.65 -4.46
N LEU A 12 -2.33 -12.21 -3.58
CA LEU A 12 -2.67 -11.31 -2.48
C LEU A 12 -3.25 -9.96 -2.94
N CYS A 13 -2.72 -9.34 -4.01
CA CYS A 13 -3.32 -8.13 -4.55
C CYS A 13 -4.68 -8.41 -5.20
N CYS A 14 -4.87 -9.60 -5.83
CA CYS A 14 -6.14 -10.04 -6.39
C CYS A 14 -7.19 -10.30 -5.31
N ARG A 15 -6.78 -10.54 -4.06
CA ARG A 15 -7.66 -10.68 -2.90
C ARG A 15 -7.91 -9.33 -2.23
N LEU A 16 -6.87 -8.65 -1.80
CA LEU A 16 -6.99 -7.51 -0.90
C LEU A 16 -7.51 -6.23 -1.56
N LEU A 17 -7.20 -6.00 -2.85
CA LEU A 17 -7.54 -4.74 -3.51
C LEU A 17 -8.89 -4.82 -4.24
N ALA A 18 -9.65 -3.73 -4.21
CA ALA A 18 -10.84 -3.58 -5.04
C ALA A 18 -10.46 -3.40 -6.53
N ILE A 19 -11.29 -3.88 -7.44
CA ILE A 19 -11.14 -3.73 -8.89
C ILE A 19 -12.50 -3.32 -9.45
N GLU A 20 -12.73 -2.02 -9.58
CA GLU A 20 -14.03 -1.47 -10.00
C GLU A 20 -14.48 -2.01 -11.35
N ALA A 21 -13.59 -2.08 -12.33
CA ALA A 21 -13.89 -2.60 -13.68
C ALA A 21 -14.39 -4.06 -13.70
N LEU A 22 -14.18 -4.80 -12.60
CA LEU A 22 -14.68 -6.17 -12.41
C LEU A 22 -15.77 -6.25 -11.34
N ALA A 23 -16.26 -5.12 -10.84
CA ALA A 23 -17.16 -5.04 -9.69
C ALA A 23 -16.66 -5.89 -8.49
N LYS A 24 -15.36 -6.07 -8.36
CA LYS A 24 -14.72 -6.85 -7.31
C LYS A 24 -14.45 -5.97 -6.10
N PRO A 25 -15.08 -6.22 -4.94
CA PRO A 25 -14.76 -5.51 -3.71
C PRO A 25 -13.37 -5.90 -3.17
N ALA A 26 -12.85 -5.12 -2.23
CA ALA A 26 -11.69 -5.50 -1.43
C ALA A 26 -12.03 -6.73 -0.54
N GLY A 27 -11.06 -7.61 -0.32
CA GLY A 27 -11.16 -8.78 0.56
C GLY A 27 -11.42 -10.10 -0.18
N PRO A 28 -12.50 -10.30 -0.93
CA PRO A 28 -12.71 -11.53 -1.69
C PRO A 28 -11.68 -11.73 -2.81
N LEU A 29 -11.29 -13.00 -3.03
CA LEU A 29 -10.44 -13.35 -4.16
C LEU A 29 -11.13 -13.03 -5.50
N CYS A 30 -10.37 -12.56 -6.47
CA CYS A 30 -10.86 -12.31 -7.82
C CYS A 30 -11.36 -13.62 -8.45
N VAL A 31 -12.55 -13.59 -9.06
CA VAL A 31 -13.16 -14.76 -9.73
C VAL A 31 -12.33 -15.28 -10.93
N HIS A 32 -11.44 -14.44 -11.45
CA HIS A 32 -10.53 -14.81 -12.55
C HIS A 32 -9.17 -15.33 -12.04
N PHE A 33 -9.03 -15.62 -10.77
CA PHE A 33 -7.77 -16.17 -10.24
C PHE A 33 -7.84 -17.71 -10.17
N GLU A 34 -7.07 -18.38 -11.03
CA GLU A 34 -6.92 -19.83 -11.11
C GLU A 34 -5.44 -20.18 -11.27
N HIS A 35 -4.68 -20.27 -10.15
CA HIS A 35 -3.22 -20.42 -10.19
C HIS A 35 -2.49 -19.34 -11.02
N GLY A 36 -3.08 -18.15 -11.07
CA GLY A 36 -2.73 -16.99 -11.88
C GLY A 36 -3.97 -16.33 -12.43
N CYS A 37 -3.83 -15.27 -13.19
CA CYS A 37 -4.96 -14.58 -13.80
C CYS A 37 -5.40 -15.29 -15.08
N SER A 38 -6.62 -15.90 -15.10
CA SER A 38 -7.16 -16.60 -16.27
C SER A 38 -7.45 -15.67 -17.46
N ILE A 39 -7.69 -14.37 -17.19
CA ILE A 39 -7.89 -13.33 -18.20
C ILE A 39 -6.65 -12.43 -18.36
N TYR A 40 -5.44 -12.96 -18.17
CA TYR A 40 -4.22 -12.14 -18.15
C TYR A 40 -4.06 -11.21 -19.37
N PRO A 41 -4.33 -11.64 -20.62
CA PRO A 41 -4.25 -10.76 -21.79
C PRO A 41 -5.34 -9.67 -21.81
N GLU A 42 -6.55 -9.98 -21.36
CA GLU A 42 -7.73 -9.10 -21.41
C GLU A 42 -8.03 -8.41 -20.06
N ARG A 43 -7.11 -8.52 -19.10
CA ARG A 43 -7.33 -7.91 -17.79
C ARG A 43 -7.52 -6.39 -17.89
N PRO A 44 -8.36 -5.79 -17.02
CA PRO A 44 -8.60 -4.35 -17.00
C PRO A 44 -7.29 -3.53 -16.83
N ASP A 45 -7.32 -2.29 -17.29
CA ASP A 45 -6.14 -1.39 -17.20
C ASP A 45 -5.68 -1.18 -15.75
N ALA A 46 -6.60 -1.10 -14.80
CA ALA A 46 -6.27 -1.07 -13.38
C ALA A 46 -5.38 -2.26 -12.94
N CYS A 47 -5.63 -3.46 -13.49
CA CYS A 47 -4.81 -4.64 -13.21
C CYS A 47 -3.50 -4.64 -14.02
N ARG A 48 -3.50 -4.10 -15.24
CA ARG A 48 -2.29 -4.00 -16.08
C ARG A 48 -1.29 -2.99 -15.52
N GLY A 49 -1.80 -1.85 -15.09
CA GLY A 49 -1.00 -0.74 -14.55
C GLY A 49 -0.52 -1.00 -13.13
N PHE A 50 -1.25 -1.82 -12.35
CA PHE A 50 -0.87 -2.08 -10.97
C PHE A 50 0.40 -2.92 -10.88
N ARG A 51 1.36 -2.41 -10.12
CA ARG A 51 2.57 -3.15 -9.72
C ARG A 51 2.84 -2.89 -8.26
N CYS A 52 2.81 -3.94 -7.45
CA CYS A 52 3.24 -3.83 -6.05
C CYS A 52 4.72 -3.42 -5.97
N LEU A 53 5.14 -2.90 -4.84
CA LEU A 53 6.51 -2.40 -4.67
C LEU A 53 7.56 -3.49 -4.89
N TRP A 54 7.26 -4.74 -4.52
CA TRP A 54 8.13 -5.88 -4.80
C TRP A 54 8.40 -6.06 -6.31
N LEU A 55 7.35 -5.99 -7.16
CA LEU A 55 7.51 -6.02 -8.62
C LEU A 55 8.19 -4.77 -9.17
N LYS A 56 7.89 -3.59 -8.60
CA LYS A 56 8.56 -2.34 -9.00
C LYS A 56 10.06 -2.38 -8.68
N SER A 57 10.46 -3.06 -7.59
CA SER A 57 11.86 -3.16 -7.18
C SER A 57 12.77 -3.88 -8.18
N GLU A 58 12.21 -4.67 -9.10
CA GLU A 58 12.95 -5.29 -10.21
C GLU A 58 13.68 -4.29 -11.09
N ARG A 59 13.11 -3.09 -11.24
CA ARG A 59 13.70 -2.01 -12.05
C ARG A 59 14.79 -1.24 -11.32
N LEU A 60 14.92 -1.47 -10.02
CA LEU A 60 15.99 -0.91 -9.21
C LEU A 60 17.24 -1.79 -9.35
N GLY A 61 18.41 -1.23 -9.20
CA GLY A 61 19.65 -2.00 -9.28
C GLY A 61 19.67 -3.15 -8.24
N PRO A 62 20.56 -4.13 -8.40
CA PRO A 62 20.60 -5.35 -7.58
C PRO A 62 20.62 -5.11 -6.07
N GLN A 63 21.21 -4.00 -5.62
CA GLN A 63 21.31 -3.62 -4.20
C GLN A 63 19.98 -3.10 -3.62
N SER A 64 19.07 -2.62 -4.47
CA SER A 64 17.76 -2.05 -4.06
C SER A 64 16.59 -2.98 -4.36
N ARG A 65 16.87 -4.12 -4.99
CA ARG A 65 15.88 -5.14 -5.30
C ARG A 65 15.41 -5.84 -4.02
N MET A 66 14.11 -5.93 -3.85
CA MET A 66 13.52 -6.63 -2.71
C MET A 66 13.62 -8.14 -2.89
N GLY A 67 14.08 -8.84 -1.86
CA GLY A 67 14.20 -10.29 -1.85
C GLY A 67 12.85 -11.01 -1.85
N PRO A 68 12.85 -12.36 -2.00
CA PRO A 68 11.64 -13.17 -2.13
C PRO A 68 10.71 -13.07 -0.92
N GLN A 69 11.24 -12.84 0.29
CA GLN A 69 10.44 -12.67 1.51
C GLN A 69 9.48 -11.46 1.43
N TRP A 70 9.73 -10.49 0.52
CA TRP A 70 8.86 -9.33 0.29
C TRP A 70 7.77 -9.57 -0.73
N ARG A 71 7.74 -10.75 -1.35
CA ARG A 71 6.63 -11.14 -2.22
C ARG A 71 5.35 -11.12 -1.38
N PRO A 72 4.25 -10.53 -1.87
CA PRO A 72 3.10 -10.25 -1.02
C PRO A 72 2.52 -11.47 -0.30
N ASP A 73 2.46 -12.63 -0.96
CA ASP A 73 1.98 -13.88 -0.35
C ASP A 73 2.92 -14.44 0.75
N GLN A 74 4.21 -14.07 0.73
CA GLN A 74 5.18 -14.42 1.77
C GLN A 74 5.19 -13.39 2.91
N ALA A 75 5.03 -12.13 2.55
CA ALA A 75 5.01 -11.02 3.50
C ALA A 75 3.66 -10.89 4.22
N HIS A 76 2.58 -11.43 3.63
CA HIS A 76 1.18 -11.27 4.07
C HIS A 76 0.70 -9.80 4.05
N PHE A 77 1.26 -8.99 3.15
CA PHE A 77 0.78 -7.65 2.85
C PHE A 77 1.22 -7.22 1.45
N VAL A 78 0.44 -6.31 0.87
CA VAL A 78 0.77 -5.67 -0.41
C VAL A 78 1.26 -4.26 -0.15
N MET A 79 2.44 -3.89 -0.66
CA MET A 79 2.91 -2.52 -0.65
C MET A 79 2.78 -1.90 -2.04
N TYR A 80 2.27 -0.69 -2.11
CA TYR A 80 2.25 0.09 -3.35
C TYR A 80 2.27 1.59 -3.07
N PRO A 81 2.97 2.37 -3.91
CA PRO A 81 2.97 3.81 -3.80
C PRO A 81 1.71 4.41 -4.45
N GLU A 82 1.31 5.55 -3.95
CA GLU A 82 0.20 6.38 -4.41
C GLU A 82 0.60 7.87 -4.35
N ARG A 83 -0.18 8.77 -4.95
CA ARG A 83 0.07 10.21 -4.94
C ARG A 83 1.47 10.58 -5.44
N ASP A 84 1.81 10.12 -6.65
CA ASP A 84 3.12 10.38 -7.26
C ASP A 84 4.29 9.95 -6.34
N ASP A 85 4.16 8.74 -5.76
CA ASP A 85 5.10 8.10 -4.84
C ASP A 85 5.25 8.80 -3.47
N GLN A 86 4.40 9.78 -3.14
CA GLN A 86 4.43 10.44 -1.84
C GLN A 86 3.81 9.60 -0.72
N ARG A 87 2.82 8.75 -1.03
CA ARG A 87 2.21 7.83 -0.06
C ARG A 87 2.58 6.40 -0.35
N LEU A 88 3.14 5.70 0.63
CA LEU A 88 3.31 4.25 0.61
C LEU A 88 2.16 3.61 1.39
N ASN A 89 1.35 2.82 0.69
CA ASN A 89 0.29 2.02 1.28
C ASN A 89 0.81 0.61 1.57
N VAL A 90 0.49 0.08 2.75
CA VAL A 90 0.76 -1.29 3.20
C VAL A 90 -0.56 -1.93 3.54
N VAL A 91 -1.14 -2.70 2.63
CA VAL A 91 -2.44 -3.37 2.84
C VAL A 91 -2.19 -4.78 3.34
N VAL A 92 -2.55 -5.02 4.59
CA VAL A 92 -2.24 -6.24 5.32
C VAL A 92 -3.34 -7.28 5.13
N ASP A 93 -2.92 -8.53 4.98
CA ASP A 93 -3.81 -9.67 4.99
C ASP A 93 -4.55 -9.75 6.33
N PRO A 94 -5.90 -9.70 6.37
CA PRO A 94 -6.65 -9.76 7.61
C PRO A 94 -6.45 -11.06 8.40
N ASP A 95 -6.03 -12.15 7.74
CA ASP A 95 -5.69 -13.41 8.40
C ASP A 95 -4.32 -13.34 9.11
N HIS A 96 -3.52 -12.30 8.80
CA HIS A 96 -2.19 -12.07 9.35
C HIS A 96 -2.01 -10.61 9.81
N PRO A 97 -2.86 -10.08 10.69
CA PRO A 97 -2.98 -8.64 10.96
C PRO A 97 -1.71 -7.98 11.52
N THR A 98 -0.79 -8.77 12.06
CA THR A 98 0.49 -8.31 12.61
C THR A 98 1.69 -8.60 11.71
N ALA A 99 1.50 -9.10 10.48
CA ALA A 99 2.60 -9.49 9.60
C ALA A 99 3.61 -8.34 9.38
N TRP A 100 3.12 -7.13 9.21
CA TRP A 100 3.92 -5.93 8.97
C TRP A 100 4.82 -5.52 10.15
N THR A 101 4.54 -6.01 11.39
CA THR A 101 5.34 -5.72 12.59
C THR A 101 6.51 -6.66 12.79
N ARG A 102 6.63 -7.71 11.95
CA ARG A 102 7.73 -8.67 12.04
C ARG A 102 9.00 -8.12 11.39
N GLU A 103 10.15 -8.58 11.84
CA GLU A 103 11.40 -8.32 11.15
C GLU A 103 11.55 -9.20 9.88
N PRO A 104 12.14 -8.68 8.80
CA PRO A 104 12.77 -7.36 8.67
C PRO A 104 11.81 -6.24 8.25
N TYR A 105 10.52 -6.50 8.14
CA TYR A 105 9.51 -5.58 7.58
C TYR A 105 9.41 -4.31 8.40
N TYR A 106 9.24 -4.44 9.71
CA TYR A 106 9.04 -3.30 10.60
C TYR A 106 10.21 -2.32 10.58
N SER A 107 11.43 -2.81 10.68
CA SER A 107 12.63 -1.96 10.60
C SER A 107 12.73 -1.22 9.27
N VAL A 108 12.35 -1.86 8.16
CA VAL A 108 12.34 -1.21 6.84
C VAL A 108 11.25 -0.15 6.76
N LEU A 109 10.04 -0.43 7.24
CA LEU A 109 8.94 0.53 7.26
C LEU A 109 9.29 1.76 8.13
N LYS A 110 9.89 1.54 9.31
CA LYS A 110 10.38 2.63 10.17
C LYS A 110 11.45 3.48 9.47
N ARG A 111 12.37 2.87 8.75
CA ARG A 111 13.37 3.61 7.99
C ARG A 111 12.74 4.44 6.86
N LEU A 112 11.75 3.90 6.15
CA LEU A 112 11.02 4.61 5.10
C LEU A 112 10.22 5.79 5.67
N SER A 113 9.64 5.64 6.88
CA SER A 113 8.94 6.73 7.55
C SER A 113 9.84 7.93 7.93
N GLY A 114 11.16 7.75 7.93
CA GLY A 114 12.12 8.84 8.17
C GLY A 114 11.97 10.04 7.23
N ARG A 115 11.34 9.83 6.06
CA ARG A 115 11.05 10.90 5.09
C ARG A 115 9.72 11.64 5.34
N ALA A 116 9.06 11.40 6.48
CA ALA A 116 7.78 12.05 6.80
C ALA A 116 7.88 13.58 6.88
N SER A 117 9.03 14.12 7.31
CA SER A 117 9.30 15.57 7.30
C SER A 117 9.41 16.17 5.90
N GLU A 118 9.64 15.35 4.88
CA GLU A 118 9.70 15.71 3.47
C GLU A 118 8.32 15.56 2.78
N GLY A 119 7.26 15.26 3.55
CA GLY A 119 5.90 15.05 3.03
C GLY A 119 5.59 13.63 2.57
N HIS A 120 6.49 12.65 2.81
CA HIS A 120 6.19 11.26 2.52
C HIS A 120 5.33 10.64 3.62
N GLU A 121 4.30 9.93 3.20
CA GLU A 121 3.31 9.30 4.07
C GLU A 121 3.46 7.77 4.02
N LEU A 122 3.35 7.10 5.16
CA LEU A 122 3.32 5.65 5.24
C LEU A 122 2.10 5.21 6.03
N VAL A 123 1.17 4.52 5.36
CA VAL A 123 -0.11 4.09 5.94
C VAL A 123 -0.25 2.59 5.84
N VAL A 124 -0.51 1.95 6.97
CA VAL A 124 -0.82 0.53 7.09
C VAL A 124 -2.33 0.35 7.24
N TYR A 125 -2.89 -0.51 6.42
CA TYR A 125 -4.31 -0.85 6.36
C TYR A 125 -4.49 -2.25 6.93
N VAL A 126 -5.16 -2.36 8.07
CA VAL A 126 -5.51 -3.65 8.70
C VAL A 126 -7.04 -3.71 8.79
N GLY A 127 -7.68 -4.31 7.79
CA GLY A 127 -9.13 -4.21 7.63
C GLY A 127 -9.57 -2.75 7.44
N ASP A 128 -10.45 -2.27 8.31
CA ASP A 128 -10.93 -0.89 8.35
C ASP A 128 -10.02 0.07 9.14
N ARG A 129 -9.08 -0.45 9.94
CA ARG A 129 -8.13 0.36 10.71
C ARG A 129 -7.03 0.93 9.85
N ARG A 130 -6.62 2.13 10.21
CA ARG A 130 -5.49 2.84 9.58
C ARG A 130 -4.43 3.13 10.64
N ILE A 131 -3.20 2.72 10.36
CA ILE A 131 -2.05 2.96 11.24
C ILE A 131 -1.03 3.75 10.42
N VAL A 132 -0.67 4.94 10.89
CA VAL A 132 0.38 5.75 10.25
C VAL A 132 1.71 5.48 10.94
N ILE A 133 2.73 5.12 10.15
CA ILE A 133 4.08 4.94 10.68
C ILE A 133 4.84 6.26 10.51
N LEU A 134 5.15 6.88 11.65
CA LEU A 134 6.00 8.07 11.76
C LEU A 134 7.38 7.68 12.31
N PRO A 135 8.42 8.50 12.12
CA PRO A 135 9.77 8.20 12.64
C PRO A 135 9.77 7.93 14.14
N HIS A 136 9.04 8.70 14.92
CA HIS A 136 9.01 8.66 16.39
C HIS A 136 7.90 7.78 16.96
N ALA A 137 6.83 7.48 16.20
CA ALA A 137 5.66 6.75 16.71
C ALA A 137 4.94 5.97 15.61
N ASN A 138 4.11 5.01 16.01
CA ASN A 138 3.05 4.48 15.18
C ASN A 138 1.74 5.07 15.72
N VAL A 139 0.99 5.74 14.86
CA VAL A 139 -0.28 6.39 15.21
C VAL A 139 -1.43 5.53 14.72
N ASP A 140 -2.10 4.85 15.63
CA ASP A 140 -3.30 4.09 15.30
C ASP A 140 -4.50 5.05 15.26
N LEU A 141 -5.02 5.28 14.08
CA LEU A 141 -6.16 6.17 13.84
C LEU A 141 -7.52 5.46 14.00
N GLY A 142 -7.50 4.14 14.27
CA GLY A 142 -8.72 3.34 14.32
C GLY A 142 -9.36 3.15 12.93
N PRO A 143 -10.65 2.76 12.90
CA PRO A 143 -11.42 2.69 11.67
C PRO A 143 -11.56 4.08 11.03
N VAL A 144 -11.33 4.13 9.71
CA VAL A 144 -11.48 5.36 8.91
C VAL A 144 -12.50 5.09 7.81
N THR A 145 -13.57 5.87 7.81
CA THR A 145 -14.71 5.72 6.90
C THR A 145 -14.45 6.43 5.55
N PRO A 146 -15.23 6.14 4.49
CA PRO A 146 -15.04 6.78 3.17
C PRO A 146 -15.24 8.29 3.15
N ASP A 147 -16.02 8.85 4.08
CA ASP A 147 -16.27 10.29 4.27
C ASP A 147 -15.18 10.98 5.10
N GLN A 148 -14.22 10.22 5.59
CA GLN A 148 -13.07 10.71 6.33
C GLN A 148 -11.79 10.68 5.49
N GLU A 149 -10.82 11.50 5.88
CA GLU A 149 -9.49 11.54 5.29
C GLU A 149 -8.40 11.57 6.37
N ILE A 150 -7.27 10.97 6.06
CA ILE A 150 -6.08 11.08 6.90
C ILE A 150 -5.36 12.37 6.51
N ARG A 151 -5.15 13.25 7.50
CA ARG A 151 -4.37 14.47 7.37
C ARG A 151 -3.01 14.32 8.02
N PHE A 152 -1.99 14.71 7.27
CA PHE A 152 -0.61 14.76 7.72
C PHE A 152 -0.18 16.20 7.89
N GLY A 153 0.69 16.44 8.84
CA GLY A 153 1.22 17.77 9.10
C GLY A 153 2.51 17.75 9.91
N LEU A 154 3.01 18.95 10.18
CA LEU A 154 4.17 19.15 11.04
C LEU A 154 3.73 20.06 12.18
N ALA A 155 3.92 19.60 13.42
CA ALA A 155 3.71 20.39 14.62
C ALA A 155 5.08 20.85 15.18
N GLU A 156 5.11 21.98 15.84
CA GLU A 156 6.29 22.43 16.57
C GLU A 156 6.27 21.82 17.99
N GLN A 157 7.30 21.10 18.35
CA GLN A 157 7.48 20.52 19.66
C GLN A 157 8.95 20.69 20.09
N ASP A 158 9.18 21.38 21.20
CA ASP A 158 10.52 21.65 21.74
C ASP A 158 11.50 22.26 20.71
N GLY A 159 10.97 23.18 19.86
CA GLY A 159 11.75 23.84 18.80
C GLY A 159 12.06 22.95 17.58
N GLN A 160 11.47 21.75 17.49
CA GLN A 160 11.61 20.84 16.37
C GLN A 160 10.26 20.64 15.65
N ARG A 161 10.31 20.50 14.32
CA ARG A 161 9.14 20.15 13.51
C ARG A 161 8.93 18.64 13.51
N VAL A 162 7.87 18.19 14.18
CA VAL A 162 7.54 16.78 14.38
C VAL A 162 6.35 16.42 13.49
N PRO A 163 6.46 15.40 12.63
CA PRO A 163 5.33 14.96 11.82
C PRO A 163 4.22 14.34 12.67
N TYR A 164 2.98 14.61 12.30
CA TYR A 164 1.80 14.01 12.92
C TYR A 164 0.78 13.56 11.88
N ALA A 165 -0.15 12.71 12.29
CA ALA A 165 -1.30 12.30 11.49
C ALA A 165 -2.57 12.33 12.32
N THR A 166 -3.68 12.76 11.70
CA THR A 166 -5.02 12.79 12.30
C THR A 166 -6.07 12.37 11.28
N VAL A 167 -7.29 12.12 11.73
CA VAL A 167 -8.46 11.91 10.88
C VAL A 167 -9.34 13.16 10.92
N SER A 168 -9.85 13.56 9.76
CA SER A 168 -10.86 14.63 9.66
C SER A 168 -11.94 14.25 8.67
N GLU A 169 -13.12 14.85 8.82
CA GLU A 169 -14.16 14.76 7.80
C GLU A 169 -13.66 15.36 6.48
N ARG A 170 -13.99 14.74 5.35
CA ARG A 170 -13.73 15.34 4.05
C ARG A 170 -14.56 16.61 3.92
N SER A 171 -13.90 17.73 3.71
CA SER A 171 -14.58 19.00 3.44
C SER A 171 -15.43 18.82 2.19
N GLY A 172 -16.75 18.94 2.32
CA GLY A 172 -17.73 18.61 1.29
C GLY A 172 -17.42 19.23 -0.07
N GLY A 173 -17.45 18.41 -1.10
CA GLY A 173 -17.50 18.80 -2.49
C GLY A 173 -16.22 18.68 -3.30
N ARG A 174 -15.89 17.43 -3.67
CA ARG A 174 -15.47 17.08 -5.05
C ARG A 174 -15.52 15.57 -5.18
N GLU A 175 -16.32 15.08 -6.13
CA GLU A 175 -16.24 13.73 -6.63
C GLU A 175 -14.75 13.35 -6.87
N PRO A 176 -14.34 12.11 -6.58
CA PRO A 176 -13.02 11.66 -6.98
C PRO A 176 -12.95 11.81 -8.50
N ALA A 177 -12.09 12.67 -8.96
CA ALA A 177 -11.75 12.72 -10.36
C ALA A 177 -11.22 11.33 -10.74
N THR A 178 -12.01 10.56 -11.46
CA THR A 178 -11.55 9.44 -12.25
C THR A 178 -10.48 9.97 -13.18
N LYS A 179 -9.23 9.85 -12.77
CA LYS A 179 -8.12 10.05 -13.72
C LYS A 179 -8.21 8.93 -14.74
N ASP A 180 -8.74 9.29 -15.89
CA ASP A 180 -8.55 8.58 -17.13
C ASP A 180 -7.04 8.33 -17.29
N LEU A 181 -6.61 7.08 -17.13
CA LEU A 181 -5.24 6.64 -17.40
C LEU A 181 -5.13 6.31 -18.89
N SER A 182 -5.48 7.30 -19.75
CA SER A 182 -5.23 7.23 -21.19
C SER A 182 -4.04 8.11 -21.51
N ALA A 183 -2.83 7.52 -21.51
CA ALA A 183 -1.67 7.91 -22.32
C ALA A 183 -0.53 6.89 -22.12
#